data_e94118b13fd0596c8502ff604f7513f9
#
_entry.id   e94118b13fd0596c8502ff604f7513f9
#
_cell.length_a   1.000
_cell.length_b   1.000
_cell.length_c   1.000
_cell.angle_alpha   90.00
_cell.angle_beta   90.00
_cell.angle_gamma   90.00
#
_symmetry.space_group_name_H-M   'P 1'
#
loop_
_entity.id
_entity.type
_entity.pdbx_description
1 polymer ?
#
loop_
_entity_poly.entity_id
_entity_poly.type
_entity_poly.pdbx_seq_one_letter_code
_entity_poly.pdbx_strand_id
1 'polypeptide(L)'
;VLWLLLPVLLLTYLLYRRRAPRARPWAGVWLWRKGRPRRFRPRLDLRLFLLLLSAALMVLALEDPPLAPPPLVLVVDASASMAADEGGKTRLDLAKERLLPLLERAPEAVLVRAGERPEAFGPAPGVALRPRLLALEAGDKGADLEGAMALGRRRLKAPVVVATDGPPPPGAEGYLGVGSPRENLGLVAVAPGFLALGNSAPRPLTARLEAGGKVREVQVPPRGFAPLPGLPTPFTARLLGQDALPLDDEAGLALRRLGVDYPRLPALERLFRLLGATPGEEVQVRIGVPEGPPARPSLYLAPSGGSPTPVLLTAPHPLLEGVALLGERLPPPPRPQGPWRALAEGEEGVGLLYFTEGGLYLPSLSALQDRPFFPLLVYNFLRPYREVKVGLLAPEETLLPTPEKSFLPKGQGGAGRYLALLAALVLLLEALLFRR
;
A
#
# COMPACT_ATOMS: atom_id res chain seq x y z
N VAL A 1 19.72 -0.95 27.64
CA VAL A 1 20.20 -1.19 29.01
C VAL A 1 21.71 -1.41 29.02
N LEU A 2 22.33 -1.92 27.94
CA LEU A 2 23.78 -2.17 27.84
C LEU A 2 24.68 -0.99 28.25
N TRP A 3 24.23 0.26 28.09
CA TRP A 3 24.95 1.45 28.54
C TRP A 3 25.18 1.49 30.08
N LEU A 4 24.35 0.76 30.84
CA LEU A 4 24.51 0.62 32.29
C LEU A 4 25.68 -0.30 32.67
N LEU A 5 26.17 -1.12 31.74
CA LEU A 5 27.22 -2.10 32.04
C LEU A 5 28.49 -1.43 32.58
N LEU A 6 28.94 -0.38 31.93
CA LEU A 6 30.15 0.34 32.31
C LEU A 6 30.04 1.01 33.68
N PRO A 7 28.99 1.82 33.99
CA PRO A 7 28.84 2.38 35.33
C PRO A 7 28.61 1.35 36.43
N VAL A 8 27.89 0.24 36.16
CA VAL A 8 27.68 -0.82 37.16
C VAL A 8 28.99 -1.54 37.47
N LEU A 9 29.79 -1.90 36.46
CA LEU A 9 31.10 -2.51 36.66
C LEU A 9 32.05 -1.56 37.40
N LEU A 10 32.07 -0.28 37.04
CA LEU A 10 32.87 0.75 37.73
C LEU A 10 32.45 0.89 39.19
N LEU A 11 31.15 0.98 39.45
CA LEU A 11 30.62 1.08 40.82
C LEU A 11 30.98 -0.16 41.64
N THR A 12 30.82 -1.36 41.09
CA THR A 12 31.20 -2.64 41.73
C THR A 12 32.69 -2.64 42.09
N TYR A 13 33.56 -2.23 41.18
CA TYR A 13 34.98 -2.08 41.39
C TYR A 13 35.30 -1.07 42.50
N LEU A 14 34.66 0.11 42.51
CA LEU A 14 34.86 1.14 43.51
C LEU A 14 34.41 0.68 44.93
N LEU A 15 33.27 0.01 45.02
CA LEU A 15 32.74 -0.56 46.24
C LEU A 15 33.65 -1.67 46.78
N TYR A 16 34.16 -2.51 45.92
CA TYR A 16 35.16 -3.55 46.31
C TYR A 16 36.42 -2.92 46.88
N ARG A 17 36.95 -1.88 46.19
CA ARG A 17 38.14 -1.14 46.62
C ARG A 17 37.95 -0.47 47.99
N ARG A 18 36.75 0.05 48.31
CA ARG A 18 36.44 0.65 49.61
C ARG A 18 36.44 -0.35 50.78
N ARG A 19 36.20 -1.66 50.51
CA ARG A 19 36.20 -2.72 51.49
C ARG A 19 37.59 -3.31 51.73
N ALA A 20 38.64 -2.86 51.02
CA ALA A 20 40.00 -3.23 51.33
C ALA A 20 40.32 -2.83 52.77
N PRO A 21 40.83 -3.77 53.61
CA PRO A 21 41.06 -3.52 55.01
C PRO A 21 41.95 -2.29 55.17
N ARG A 22 41.46 -1.30 55.91
CA ARG A 22 42.28 -0.16 56.30
C ARG A 22 43.39 -0.73 57.18
N ALA A 23 44.62 -0.73 56.67
CA ALA A 23 45.77 -1.03 57.51
C ALA A 23 45.74 -0.10 58.72
N ARG A 24 45.53 -0.64 59.93
CA ARG A 24 45.62 0.15 61.13
C ARG A 24 47.08 0.62 61.26
N PRO A 25 47.35 1.91 61.37
CA PRO A 25 48.71 2.39 61.55
C PRO A 25 49.22 1.85 62.89
N TRP A 26 50.18 0.95 62.84
CA TRP A 26 50.88 0.50 64.01
C TRP A 26 51.99 1.49 64.36
N ALA A 27 52.21 1.77 65.62
CA ALA A 27 53.11 2.84 66.09
C ALA A 27 54.56 2.71 65.58
N GLY A 28 54.98 1.57 65.03
CA GLY A 28 56.33 1.33 64.51
C GLY A 28 56.51 1.64 62.99
N VAL A 29 55.48 2.06 62.26
CA VAL A 29 55.52 2.26 60.78
C VAL A 29 56.45 3.41 60.34
N TRP A 30 56.78 4.34 61.23
CA TRP A 30 57.67 5.40 60.87
C TRP A 30 59.16 5.02 60.76
N LEU A 31 59.57 3.90 61.29
CA LEU A 31 60.89 3.30 61.11
C LEU A 31 61.08 2.64 59.74
N TRP A 32 60.00 2.30 59.01
CA TRP A 32 60.07 1.62 57.74
C TRP A 32 59.71 2.52 56.54
N ARG A 33 59.78 3.81 56.71
CA ARG A 33 59.35 4.81 55.70
C ARG A 33 60.27 4.93 54.47
N LYS A 34 61.28 4.10 54.30
CA LYS A 34 62.11 4.01 53.10
C LYS A 34 61.63 2.96 52.09
N GLY A 35 60.41 2.41 52.23
CA GLY A 35 59.81 1.53 51.25
C GLY A 35 59.40 2.28 49.97
N ARG A 36 59.97 1.90 48.84
CA ARG A 36 59.57 2.35 47.52
C ARG A 36 58.05 2.35 47.39
N PRO A 37 57.42 3.38 46.78
CA PRO A 37 55.97 3.35 46.52
C PRO A 37 55.66 2.09 45.72
N ARG A 38 54.90 1.17 46.30
CA ARG A 38 54.39 -0.03 45.59
C ARG A 38 53.59 0.52 44.40
N ARG A 39 54.12 0.31 43.17
CA ARG A 39 53.38 0.56 41.95
C ARG A 39 52.07 -0.20 42.08
N PHE A 40 50.97 0.51 41.98
CA PHE A 40 49.60 -0.02 41.99
C PHE A 40 49.48 -1.01 40.83
N ARG A 41 49.62 -2.29 41.10
CA ARG A 41 49.23 -3.34 40.18
C ARG A 41 47.80 -3.71 40.56
N PRO A 42 46.78 -3.48 39.68
CA PRO A 42 45.47 -4.00 39.96
C PRO A 42 45.56 -5.53 40.02
N ARG A 43 45.55 -6.10 41.22
CA ARG A 43 45.38 -7.55 41.39
C ARG A 43 43.91 -7.80 41.11
N LEU A 44 43.63 -8.45 40.00
CA LEU A 44 42.34 -9.09 39.74
C LEU A 44 42.26 -10.29 40.67
N ASP A 45 41.81 -10.08 41.88
CA ASP A 45 41.53 -11.15 42.82
C ASP A 45 40.30 -11.90 42.29
N LEU A 46 40.30 -13.23 42.41
CA LEU A 46 39.19 -14.12 42.02
C LEU A 46 37.83 -13.56 42.52
N ARG A 47 37.82 -13.01 43.71
CA ARG A 47 36.65 -12.41 44.34
C ARG A 47 36.12 -11.20 43.52
N LEU A 48 37.00 -10.28 43.12
CA LEU A 48 36.63 -9.14 42.28
C LEU A 48 36.12 -9.61 40.94
N PHE A 49 36.76 -10.62 40.34
CA PHE A 49 36.32 -11.20 39.07
C PHE A 49 34.88 -11.75 39.16
N LEU A 50 34.56 -12.54 40.21
CA LEU A 50 33.23 -13.11 40.42
C LEU A 50 32.17 -12.03 40.62
N LEU A 51 32.48 -10.95 41.37
CA LEU A 51 31.55 -9.83 41.56
C LEU A 51 31.30 -9.07 40.25
N LEU A 52 32.34 -8.79 39.47
CA LEU A 52 32.20 -8.13 38.15
C LEU A 52 31.44 -9.01 37.16
N LEU A 53 31.70 -10.33 37.15
CA LEU A 53 30.98 -11.27 36.32
C LEU A 53 29.49 -11.31 36.66
N SER A 54 29.18 -11.41 37.95
CA SER A 54 27.77 -11.38 38.41
C SER A 54 27.07 -10.07 38.04
N ALA A 55 27.74 -8.93 38.22
CA ALA A 55 27.19 -7.63 37.84
C ALA A 55 26.95 -7.53 36.32
N ALA A 56 27.86 -8.05 35.51
CA ALA A 56 27.71 -8.10 34.06
C ALA A 56 26.53 -8.97 33.63
N LEU A 57 26.43 -10.20 34.22
CA LEU A 57 25.30 -11.11 33.96
C LEU A 57 23.97 -10.49 34.37
N MET A 58 23.91 -9.72 35.46
CA MET A 58 22.70 -9.05 35.88
C MET A 58 22.28 -7.97 34.90
N VAL A 59 23.22 -7.17 34.38
CA VAL A 59 22.93 -6.16 33.33
C VAL A 59 22.46 -6.83 32.03
N LEU A 60 23.09 -7.94 31.65
CA LEU A 60 22.65 -8.72 30.48
C LEU A 60 21.27 -9.38 30.70
N ALA A 61 20.98 -9.80 31.95
CA ALA A 61 19.65 -10.32 32.29
C ALA A 61 18.53 -9.29 32.11
N LEU A 62 18.82 -8.02 32.37
CA LEU A 62 17.86 -6.90 32.15
C LEU A 62 17.60 -6.60 30.66
N GLU A 63 18.50 -7.00 29.77
CA GLU A 63 18.27 -6.90 28.31
C GLU A 63 17.35 -8.04 27.83
N ASP A 64 17.23 -9.11 28.60
CA ASP A 64 16.44 -10.31 28.28
C ASP A 64 16.64 -10.78 26.83
N PRO A 65 17.88 -11.11 26.40
CA PRO A 65 18.14 -11.47 25.01
C PRO A 65 17.35 -12.74 24.63
N PRO A 66 16.87 -12.85 23.39
CA PRO A 66 16.15 -14.04 22.94
C PRO A 66 17.06 -15.27 22.94
N LEU A 67 16.54 -16.40 23.41
CA LEU A 67 17.25 -17.69 23.39
C LEU A 67 17.35 -18.29 22.00
N ALA A 68 16.35 -18.01 21.18
CA ALA A 68 16.26 -18.44 19.78
C ALA A 68 15.65 -17.33 18.94
N PRO A 69 15.90 -17.31 17.64
CA PRO A 69 15.20 -16.41 16.74
C PRO A 69 13.68 -16.65 16.83
N PRO A 70 12.87 -15.60 16.92
CA PRO A 70 11.40 -15.76 16.96
C PRO A 70 10.87 -16.26 15.61
N PRO A 71 9.70 -16.93 15.61
CA PRO A 71 8.94 -17.09 14.37
C PRO A 71 8.58 -15.72 13.81
N LEU A 72 8.42 -15.60 12.49
CA LEU A 72 8.21 -14.31 11.81
C LEU A 72 7.13 -14.40 10.75
N VAL A 73 6.35 -13.33 10.62
CA VAL A 73 5.55 -13.05 9.43
C VAL A 73 6.27 -11.97 8.64
N LEU A 74 6.64 -12.29 7.41
CA LEU A 74 7.29 -11.35 6.49
C LEU A 74 6.29 -10.93 5.42
N VAL A 75 5.97 -9.65 5.36
CA VAL A 75 5.12 -9.05 4.33
C VAL A 75 6.02 -8.26 3.40
N VAL A 76 5.97 -8.59 2.11
CA VAL A 76 6.78 -7.95 1.08
C VAL A 76 5.85 -7.22 0.13
N ASP A 77 6.05 -5.93 0.04
CA ASP A 77 5.36 -5.07 -0.93
C ASP A 77 5.77 -5.47 -2.35
N ALA A 78 4.79 -5.71 -3.21
CA ALA A 78 4.96 -6.08 -4.60
C ALA A 78 4.30 -5.06 -5.55
N SER A 79 4.01 -3.84 -5.05
CA SER A 79 3.50 -2.74 -5.87
C SER A 79 4.48 -2.33 -6.96
N ALA A 80 4.01 -1.54 -7.90
CA ALA A 80 4.80 -1.11 -9.04
C ALA A 80 6.01 -0.28 -8.65
N SER A 81 5.90 0.58 -7.63
CA SER A 81 7.01 1.41 -7.14
C SER A 81 8.19 0.58 -6.62
N MET A 82 7.94 -0.65 -6.18
CA MET A 82 9.00 -1.60 -5.80
C MET A 82 9.82 -2.13 -6.98
N ALA A 83 9.36 -1.92 -8.23
CA ALA A 83 10.14 -2.20 -9.44
C ALA A 83 11.09 -1.06 -9.82
N ALA A 84 11.04 0.08 -9.12
CA ALA A 84 11.90 1.22 -9.41
C ALA A 84 13.40 0.87 -9.28
N ASP A 85 14.19 1.36 -10.24
CA ASP A 85 15.65 1.13 -10.30
C ASP A 85 16.39 1.97 -9.25
N GLU A 86 17.21 1.33 -8.46
CA GLU A 86 18.07 1.92 -7.43
C GLU A 86 19.58 1.83 -7.81
N GLY A 87 19.87 1.89 -9.11
CA GLY A 87 21.23 1.82 -9.64
C GLY A 87 21.65 0.41 -10.04
N GLY A 88 20.80 -0.28 -10.78
CA GLY A 88 21.02 -1.62 -11.33
C GLY A 88 20.38 -2.74 -10.50
N LYS A 89 19.66 -2.41 -9.43
CA LYS A 89 18.79 -3.32 -8.65
C LYS A 89 17.46 -2.65 -8.43
N THR A 90 16.39 -3.42 -8.41
CA THR A 90 15.08 -2.89 -8.04
C THR A 90 14.97 -2.70 -6.52
N ARG A 91 14.03 -1.86 -6.07
CA ARG A 91 13.68 -1.74 -4.65
C ARG A 91 13.30 -3.10 -4.05
N LEU A 92 12.58 -3.93 -4.83
CA LEU A 92 12.23 -5.28 -4.42
C LEU A 92 13.47 -6.16 -4.21
N ASP A 93 14.50 -6.03 -5.08
CA ASP A 93 15.74 -6.81 -4.90
C ASP A 93 16.47 -6.39 -3.62
N LEU A 94 16.50 -5.09 -3.31
CA LEU A 94 17.04 -4.60 -2.04
C LEU A 94 16.23 -5.11 -0.83
N ALA A 95 14.89 -5.18 -0.95
CA ALA A 95 14.06 -5.78 0.07
C ALA A 95 14.39 -7.26 0.28
N LYS A 96 14.50 -8.05 -0.79
CA LYS A 96 14.87 -9.48 -0.74
C LYS A 96 16.23 -9.68 -0.06
N GLU A 97 17.24 -8.90 -0.43
CA GLU A 97 18.58 -8.99 0.19
C GLU A 97 18.55 -8.73 1.70
N ARG A 98 17.75 -7.77 2.16
CA ARG A 98 17.62 -7.44 3.58
C ARG A 98 16.77 -8.43 4.36
N LEU A 99 15.75 -9.00 3.73
CA LEU A 99 14.84 -9.97 4.34
C LEU A 99 15.44 -11.38 4.41
N LEU A 100 16.28 -11.76 3.47
CA LEU A 100 16.83 -13.11 3.36
C LEU A 100 17.51 -13.58 4.66
N PRO A 101 18.40 -12.80 5.32
CA PRO A 101 19.00 -13.21 6.57
C PRO A 101 18.01 -13.37 7.73
N LEU A 102 16.92 -12.59 7.72
CA LEU A 102 15.87 -12.69 8.73
C LEU A 102 15.05 -13.96 8.52
N LEU A 103 14.69 -14.22 7.26
CA LEU A 103 13.93 -15.40 6.86
C LEU A 103 14.71 -16.70 7.18
N GLU A 104 15.97 -16.78 6.78
CA GLU A 104 16.80 -17.99 6.96
C GLU A 104 17.03 -18.34 8.43
N ARG A 105 17.04 -17.34 9.32
CA ARG A 105 17.19 -17.56 10.79
C ARG A 105 15.89 -17.94 11.47
N ALA A 106 14.74 -17.68 10.87
CA ALA A 106 13.44 -17.95 11.48
C ALA A 106 13.17 -19.46 11.52
N PRO A 107 12.90 -20.04 12.69
CA PRO A 107 12.58 -21.47 12.82
C PRO A 107 11.27 -21.80 12.10
N GLU A 108 10.34 -20.86 12.09
CA GLU A 108 9.07 -20.92 11.39
C GLU A 108 8.75 -19.52 10.85
N ALA A 109 8.28 -19.45 9.61
CA ALA A 109 7.92 -18.19 8.98
C ALA A 109 6.69 -18.33 8.08
N VAL A 110 6.00 -17.22 7.89
CA VAL A 110 5.03 -17.00 6.82
C VAL A 110 5.54 -15.86 5.96
N LEU A 111 5.62 -16.09 4.66
CA LEU A 111 5.93 -15.06 3.68
C LEU A 111 4.63 -14.62 3.01
N VAL A 112 4.36 -13.33 2.99
CA VAL A 112 3.17 -12.76 2.32
C VAL A 112 3.63 -11.79 1.25
N ARG A 113 3.22 -12.03 0.01
CA ARG A 113 3.31 -11.07 -1.08
C ARG A 113 2.13 -10.10 -0.96
N ALA A 114 2.41 -8.83 -0.77
CA ALA A 114 1.41 -7.79 -0.71
C ALA A 114 1.31 -7.11 -2.08
N GLY A 115 0.36 -7.52 -2.87
CA GLY A 115 -0.05 -6.90 -4.12
C GLY A 115 -1.51 -6.46 -4.04
N GLU A 116 -2.18 -6.26 -5.18
CA GLU A 116 -3.63 -6.00 -5.23
C GLU A 116 -4.44 -7.12 -4.52
N ARG A 117 -3.94 -8.34 -4.59
CA ARG A 117 -4.47 -9.50 -3.86
C ARG A 117 -3.34 -10.14 -3.07
N PRO A 118 -3.36 -10.07 -1.73
CA PRO A 118 -2.32 -10.67 -0.92
C PRO A 118 -2.27 -12.19 -1.04
N GLU A 119 -1.05 -12.75 -1.16
CA GLU A 119 -0.79 -14.18 -1.23
C GLU A 119 0.14 -14.61 -0.11
N ALA A 120 -0.20 -15.67 0.65
CA ALA A 120 0.60 -16.15 1.75
C ALA A 120 1.18 -17.56 1.50
N PHE A 121 2.45 -17.72 1.78
CA PHE A 121 3.23 -18.95 1.68
C PHE A 121 3.67 -19.38 3.08
N GLY A 122 3.49 -20.64 3.41
CA GLY A 122 3.77 -21.19 4.74
C GLY A 122 2.51 -21.29 5.63
N PRO A 123 2.65 -21.58 6.94
CA PRO A 123 3.90 -21.59 7.72
C PRO A 123 4.88 -22.72 7.34
N ALA A 124 6.17 -22.40 7.33
CA ALA A 124 7.24 -23.33 7.04
C ALA A 124 8.57 -22.84 7.67
N PRO A 125 9.60 -23.69 7.81
CA PRO A 125 10.93 -23.22 8.16
C PRO A 125 11.40 -22.14 7.18
N GLY A 126 11.99 -21.07 7.69
CA GLY A 126 12.35 -19.91 6.86
C GLY A 126 13.22 -20.26 5.66
N VAL A 127 14.15 -21.21 5.81
CA VAL A 127 15.00 -21.70 4.71
C VAL A 127 14.17 -22.29 3.55
N ALA A 128 13.06 -22.97 3.85
CA ALA A 128 12.18 -23.55 2.83
C ALA A 128 11.41 -22.48 2.02
N LEU A 129 11.22 -21.29 2.57
CA LEU A 129 10.55 -20.16 1.89
C LEU A 129 11.50 -19.30 1.06
N ARG A 130 12.82 -19.51 1.15
CA ARG A 130 13.83 -18.78 0.36
C ARG A 130 13.52 -18.75 -1.15
N PRO A 131 13.21 -19.87 -1.83
CA PRO A 131 12.90 -19.84 -3.26
C PRO A 131 11.69 -18.97 -3.57
N ARG A 132 10.68 -18.95 -2.70
CA ARG A 132 9.49 -18.12 -2.84
C ARG A 132 9.81 -16.64 -2.71
N LEU A 133 10.63 -16.25 -1.73
CA LEU A 133 11.07 -14.86 -1.58
C LEU A 133 11.85 -14.39 -2.81
N LEU A 134 12.77 -15.19 -3.32
CA LEU A 134 13.56 -14.84 -4.49
C LEU A 134 12.73 -14.74 -5.78
N ALA A 135 11.67 -15.54 -5.90
CA ALA A 135 10.76 -15.55 -7.04
C ALA A 135 9.68 -14.45 -7.00
N LEU A 136 9.63 -13.60 -5.96
CA LEU A 136 8.67 -12.50 -5.93
C LEU A 136 9.00 -11.49 -7.05
N GLU A 137 7.96 -10.97 -7.66
CA GLU A 137 8.04 -9.91 -8.68
C GLU A 137 7.18 -8.73 -8.24
N ALA A 138 7.63 -7.52 -8.56
CA ALA A 138 6.90 -6.27 -8.37
C ALA A 138 6.20 -5.88 -9.68
N GLY A 139 5.12 -5.10 -9.59
CA GLY A 139 4.42 -4.60 -10.77
C GLY A 139 2.90 -4.56 -10.61
N ASP A 140 2.37 -4.89 -9.42
CA ASP A 140 0.96 -4.69 -9.13
C ASP A 140 0.65 -3.19 -9.06
N LYS A 141 -0.58 -2.80 -9.43
CA LYS A 141 -0.99 -1.38 -9.44
C LYS A 141 -1.05 -0.71 -8.07
N GLY A 142 -0.88 -1.49 -7.01
CA GLY A 142 -0.80 -1.07 -5.63
C GLY A 142 -0.66 -2.28 -4.71
N ALA A 143 -0.45 -2.06 -3.40
CA ALA A 143 -0.32 -3.12 -2.41
C ALA A 143 -1.35 -2.97 -1.28
N ASP A 144 -2.10 -4.02 -1.00
CA ASP A 144 -2.93 -4.15 0.20
C ASP A 144 -2.06 -4.65 1.38
N LEU A 145 -1.29 -3.74 1.98
CA LEU A 145 -0.41 -4.05 3.11
C LEU A 145 -1.20 -4.48 4.37
N GLU A 146 -2.34 -3.85 4.62
CA GLU A 146 -3.17 -4.19 5.80
C GLU A 146 -3.79 -5.58 5.67
N GLY A 147 -4.37 -5.89 4.51
CA GLY A 147 -4.89 -7.22 4.21
C GLY A 147 -3.80 -8.29 4.23
N ALA A 148 -2.61 -7.98 3.73
CA ALA A 148 -1.45 -8.87 3.77
C ALA A 148 -0.98 -9.17 5.20
N MET A 149 -0.89 -8.14 6.07
CA MET A 149 -0.56 -8.33 7.49
C MET A 149 -1.64 -9.17 8.20
N ALA A 150 -2.92 -8.88 7.95
CA ALA A 150 -4.02 -9.65 8.53
C ALA A 150 -3.99 -11.12 8.08
N LEU A 151 -3.70 -11.38 6.81
CA LEU A 151 -3.54 -12.72 6.26
C LEU A 151 -2.38 -13.46 6.91
N GLY A 152 -1.23 -12.79 7.06
CA GLY A 152 -0.05 -13.35 7.71
C GLY A 152 -0.30 -13.73 9.17
N ARG A 153 -0.94 -12.83 9.96
CA ARG A 153 -1.30 -13.09 11.36
C ARG A 153 -2.30 -14.23 11.55
N ARG A 154 -3.20 -14.43 10.56
CA ARG A 154 -4.11 -15.60 10.58
C ARG A 154 -3.38 -16.92 10.38
N ARG A 155 -2.28 -16.92 9.62
CA ARG A 155 -1.48 -18.10 9.35
C ARG A 155 -0.49 -18.43 10.48
N LEU A 156 0.11 -17.40 11.08
CA LEU A 156 1.11 -17.54 12.13
C LEU A 156 0.98 -16.39 13.14
N LYS A 157 0.81 -16.73 14.42
CA LYS A 157 0.78 -15.75 15.53
C LYS A 157 2.22 -15.36 15.89
N ALA A 158 2.82 -14.50 15.09
CA ALA A 158 4.20 -14.04 15.24
C ALA A 158 4.31 -12.55 14.87
N PRO A 159 5.40 -11.88 15.26
CA PRO A 159 5.65 -10.49 14.86
C PRO A 159 5.66 -10.33 13.34
N VAL A 160 5.00 -9.26 12.87
CA VAL A 160 4.93 -8.92 11.46
C VAL A 160 6.01 -7.90 11.09
N VAL A 161 6.86 -8.26 10.15
CA VAL A 161 7.86 -7.38 9.53
C VAL A 161 7.41 -7.06 8.12
N VAL A 162 7.27 -5.77 7.82
CA VAL A 162 6.85 -5.28 6.50
C VAL A 162 8.03 -4.65 5.78
N ALA A 163 8.28 -5.07 4.55
CA ALA A 163 9.25 -4.44 3.65
C ALA A 163 8.48 -3.69 2.54
N THR A 164 8.61 -2.38 2.50
CA THR A 164 7.96 -1.49 1.53
C THR A 164 8.81 -0.23 1.33
N ASP A 165 8.58 0.49 0.26
CA ASP A 165 9.18 1.80 -0.01
C ASP A 165 8.31 2.96 0.50
N GLY A 166 7.09 2.68 0.96
CA GLY A 166 6.21 3.63 1.64
C GLY A 166 6.48 3.77 3.14
N PRO A 167 5.67 4.55 3.86
CA PRO A 167 5.72 4.65 5.31
C PRO A 167 5.34 3.34 6.00
N PRO A 168 5.76 3.13 7.27
CA PRO A 168 5.39 1.92 8.01
C PRO A 168 3.86 1.83 8.18
N PRO A 169 3.24 0.72 7.77
CA PRO A 169 1.80 0.55 7.94
C PRO A 169 1.45 0.40 9.43
N PRO A 170 0.27 0.88 9.85
CA PRO A 170 -0.19 0.77 11.23
C PRO A 170 -0.20 -0.69 11.71
N GLY A 171 0.36 -0.93 12.90
CA GLY A 171 0.38 -2.26 13.51
C GLY A 171 1.49 -3.20 13.02
N ALA A 172 2.42 -2.75 12.20
CA ALA A 172 3.65 -3.50 11.92
C ALA A 172 4.56 -3.51 13.15
N GLU A 173 5.03 -4.68 13.57
CA GLU A 173 5.98 -4.81 14.67
C GLU A 173 7.43 -4.62 14.22
N GLY A 174 7.69 -4.75 12.92
CA GLY A 174 8.94 -4.44 12.27
C GLY A 174 8.72 -3.83 10.89
N TYR A 175 9.65 -2.99 10.47
CA TYR A 175 9.58 -2.29 9.21
C TYR A 175 10.96 -2.18 8.57
N LEU A 176 11.03 -2.55 7.30
CA LEU A 176 12.20 -2.41 6.46
C LEU A 176 11.87 -1.46 5.31
N GLY A 177 12.22 -0.20 5.48
CA GLY A 177 12.11 0.79 4.43
C GLY A 177 13.15 0.55 3.35
N VAL A 178 12.75 0.46 2.10
CA VAL A 178 13.62 0.23 0.95
C VAL A 178 13.48 1.33 -0.08
N GLY A 179 14.58 1.68 -0.73
CA GLY A 179 14.64 2.73 -1.74
C GLY A 179 15.21 4.04 -1.23
N SER A 180 15.51 4.91 -2.17
CA SER A 180 15.99 6.28 -1.98
C SER A 180 15.12 7.24 -2.78
N PRO A 181 15.16 8.56 -2.49
CA PRO A 181 14.49 9.53 -3.33
C PRO A 181 15.02 9.45 -4.76
N ARG A 182 14.14 9.18 -5.73
CA ARG A 182 14.46 9.10 -7.16
C ARG A 182 13.58 10.06 -7.93
N GLU A 183 14.13 10.60 -9.01
CA GLU A 183 13.37 11.39 -9.97
C GLU A 183 12.63 10.45 -10.91
N ASN A 184 11.34 10.63 -11.03
CA ASN A 184 10.47 9.87 -11.91
C ASN A 184 9.47 10.78 -12.59
N LEU A 185 9.18 10.51 -13.84
CA LEU A 185 8.09 11.08 -14.62
C LEU A 185 7.20 9.94 -15.05
N GLY A 186 5.91 10.00 -14.78
CA GLY A 186 5.01 8.93 -15.19
C GLY A 186 3.62 9.42 -15.53
N LEU A 187 2.83 8.52 -16.10
CA LEU A 187 1.47 8.77 -16.52
C LEU A 187 0.52 8.44 -15.35
N VAL A 188 -0.11 9.47 -14.76
CA VAL A 188 -0.88 9.33 -13.50
C VAL A 188 -2.39 9.35 -13.66
N ALA A 189 -2.91 9.87 -14.77
CA ALA A 189 -4.34 9.86 -15.01
C ALA A 189 -4.65 9.81 -16.52
N VAL A 190 -5.69 9.07 -16.88
CA VAL A 190 -6.19 8.92 -18.24
C VAL A 190 -7.70 9.05 -18.23
N ALA A 191 -8.22 9.90 -19.14
CA ALA A 191 -9.65 10.05 -19.39
C ALA A 191 -9.89 10.40 -20.88
N PRO A 192 -11.11 10.37 -21.38
CA PRO A 192 -11.40 10.78 -22.75
C PRO A 192 -10.87 12.17 -23.07
N GLY A 193 -10.02 12.26 -24.10
CA GLY A 193 -9.39 13.50 -24.50
C GLY A 193 -8.36 14.08 -23.53
N PHE A 194 -7.95 13.36 -22.48
CA PHE A 194 -7.15 13.88 -21.39
C PHE A 194 -6.13 12.87 -20.87
N LEU A 195 -4.95 13.37 -20.55
CA LEU A 195 -3.87 12.67 -19.88
C LEU A 195 -3.27 13.59 -18.81
N ALA A 196 -2.78 13.06 -17.70
CA ALA A 196 -1.96 13.80 -16.75
C ALA A 196 -0.63 13.09 -16.50
N LEU A 197 0.42 13.90 -16.41
CA LEU A 197 1.77 13.47 -16.06
C LEU A 197 2.06 13.85 -14.61
N GLY A 198 2.80 13.00 -13.89
CA GLY A 198 3.31 13.23 -12.56
C GLY A 198 4.82 13.37 -12.56
N ASN A 199 5.35 14.19 -11.66
CA ASN A 199 6.77 14.39 -11.44
C ASN A 199 7.11 14.21 -9.95
N SER A 200 7.93 13.23 -9.61
CA SER A 200 8.40 12.98 -8.24
C SER A 200 9.56 13.88 -7.82
N ALA A 201 10.28 14.48 -8.79
CA ALA A 201 11.44 15.30 -8.54
C ALA A 201 11.12 16.61 -7.81
N PRO A 202 12.05 17.15 -7.00
CA PRO A 202 11.90 18.45 -6.34
C PRO A 202 12.10 19.65 -7.30
N ARG A 203 12.37 19.40 -8.56
CA ARG A 203 12.58 20.39 -9.63
C ARG A 203 11.62 20.14 -10.79
N PRO A 204 11.32 21.16 -11.63
CA PRO A 204 10.53 20.95 -12.83
C PRO A 204 11.28 20.02 -13.79
N LEU A 205 10.55 19.09 -14.40
CA LEU A 205 11.08 18.21 -15.44
C LEU A 205 10.31 18.40 -16.74
N THR A 206 10.99 18.24 -17.87
CA THR A 206 10.36 18.27 -19.18
C THR A 206 10.11 16.84 -19.65
N ALA A 207 8.85 16.45 -19.71
CA ALA A 207 8.43 15.17 -20.26
C ALA A 207 8.34 15.28 -21.78
N ARG A 208 8.97 14.34 -22.49
CA ARG A 208 8.78 14.14 -23.92
C ARG A 208 7.96 12.88 -24.10
N LEU A 209 6.79 12.99 -24.69
CA LEU A 209 5.87 11.87 -24.85
C LEU A 209 5.29 11.81 -26.26
N GLU A 210 5.04 10.59 -26.70
CA GLU A 210 4.23 10.31 -27.86
C GLU A 210 2.80 10.04 -27.41
N ALA A 211 1.83 10.83 -27.89
CA ALA A 211 0.41 10.67 -27.54
C ALA A 211 -0.47 11.02 -28.73
N GLY A 212 -1.39 10.09 -29.07
CA GLY A 212 -2.27 10.24 -30.20
C GLY A 212 -1.54 10.41 -31.55
N GLY A 213 -0.42 9.72 -31.74
CA GLY A 213 0.41 9.75 -32.95
C GLY A 213 1.25 11.04 -33.10
N LYS A 214 1.39 11.86 -32.07
CA LYS A 214 2.21 13.08 -32.08
C LYS A 214 3.14 13.11 -30.88
N VAL A 215 4.40 13.54 -31.13
CA VAL A 215 5.35 13.81 -30.05
C VAL A 215 5.09 15.20 -29.49
N ARG A 216 5.00 15.30 -28.17
CA ARG A 216 4.76 16.54 -27.42
C ARG A 216 5.78 16.69 -26.29
N GLU A 217 6.11 17.92 -25.97
CA GLU A 217 6.91 18.26 -24.79
C GLU A 217 6.02 19.00 -23.78
N VAL A 218 6.07 18.54 -22.54
CA VAL A 218 5.23 19.07 -21.44
C VAL A 218 6.13 19.32 -20.25
N GLN A 219 6.08 20.54 -19.71
CA GLN A 219 6.77 20.88 -18.48
C GLN A 219 5.92 20.47 -17.28
N VAL A 220 6.46 19.58 -16.43
CA VAL A 220 5.78 19.08 -15.25
C VAL A 220 6.37 19.74 -14.01
N PRO A 221 5.56 20.44 -13.19
CA PRO A 221 6.05 21.16 -12.01
C PRO A 221 6.67 20.22 -10.98
N PRO A 222 7.51 20.74 -10.06
CA PRO A 222 8.13 19.95 -9.01
C PRO A 222 7.10 19.27 -8.13
N ARG A 223 7.24 17.96 -7.88
CA ARG A 223 6.33 17.15 -7.04
C ARG A 223 4.85 17.42 -7.36
N GLY A 224 4.54 17.57 -8.64
CA GLY A 224 3.24 18.00 -9.10
C GLY A 224 2.80 17.31 -10.38
N PHE A 225 1.70 17.81 -10.95
CA PHE A 225 1.05 17.23 -12.11
C PHE A 225 0.91 18.25 -13.23
N ALA A 226 1.00 17.77 -14.47
CA ALA A 226 0.72 18.58 -15.66
C ALA A 226 -0.38 17.91 -16.49
N PRO A 227 -1.50 18.61 -16.78
CA PRO A 227 -2.55 18.11 -17.65
C PRO A 227 -2.17 18.25 -19.12
N LEU A 228 -2.55 17.28 -19.94
CA LEU A 228 -2.44 17.29 -21.38
C LEU A 228 -3.83 17.04 -22.00
N PRO A 229 -4.60 18.07 -22.28
CA PRO A 229 -5.91 17.95 -22.93
C PRO A 229 -5.81 17.82 -24.45
N GLY A 230 -6.96 17.53 -25.10
CA GLY A 230 -7.09 17.53 -26.56
C GLY A 230 -6.47 16.31 -27.23
N LEU A 231 -6.50 15.16 -26.57
CA LEU A 231 -6.12 13.87 -27.14
C LEU A 231 -7.29 13.22 -27.89
N PRO A 232 -7.05 12.50 -28.99
CA PRO A 232 -8.10 11.70 -29.61
C PRO A 232 -8.53 10.57 -28.65
N THR A 233 -9.73 10.04 -28.84
CA THR A 233 -10.20 8.85 -28.10
C THR A 233 -10.61 7.78 -29.10
N PRO A 234 -10.08 6.56 -29.02
CA PRO A 234 -9.07 6.03 -28.09
C PRO A 234 -7.66 6.60 -28.35
N PHE A 235 -6.76 6.47 -27.36
CA PHE A 235 -5.35 6.80 -27.53
C PHE A 235 -4.45 5.92 -26.64
N THR A 236 -3.19 5.83 -27.05
CA THR A 236 -2.08 5.40 -26.22
C THR A 236 -1.10 6.56 -26.07
N ALA A 237 -0.45 6.65 -24.94
CA ALA A 237 0.63 7.60 -24.68
C ALA A 237 1.82 6.86 -24.12
N ARG A 238 3.02 7.27 -24.55
CA ARG A 238 4.28 6.68 -24.13
C ARG A 238 5.29 7.78 -23.85
N LEU A 239 5.89 7.76 -22.67
CA LEU A 239 7.03 8.61 -22.34
C LEU A 239 8.27 8.17 -23.15
N LEU A 240 8.99 9.16 -23.65
CA LEU A 240 10.21 8.96 -24.43
C LEU A 240 11.41 9.37 -23.56
N GLY A 241 11.97 8.41 -22.86
CA GLY A 241 13.07 8.61 -21.95
C GLY A 241 13.33 7.35 -21.13
N GLN A 242 14.32 7.40 -20.29
CA GLN A 242 14.56 6.41 -19.25
C GLN A 242 14.52 7.13 -17.91
N ASP A 243 13.73 6.64 -17.01
CA ASP A 243 13.67 7.12 -15.63
C ASP A 243 13.72 5.96 -14.63
N ALA A 244 13.31 6.21 -13.39
CA ALA A 244 13.41 5.21 -12.33
C ALA A 244 12.35 4.10 -12.43
N LEU A 245 11.19 4.34 -13.08
CA LEU A 245 10.07 3.39 -13.10
C LEU A 245 9.48 3.20 -14.50
N PRO A 246 10.04 2.35 -15.36
CA PRO A 246 9.52 2.13 -16.72
C PRO A 246 8.08 1.60 -16.81
N LEU A 247 7.50 1.15 -15.70
CA LEU A 247 6.14 0.61 -15.68
C LEU A 247 5.05 1.67 -15.82
N ASP A 248 5.33 2.94 -15.55
CA ASP A 248 4.39 4.06 -15.68
C ASP A 248 4.66 4.93 -16.92
N ASP A 249 5.57 4.50 -17.78
CA ASP A 249 5.91 5.16 -19.05
C ASP A 249 4.84 5.01 -20.12
N GLU A 250 3.97 4.02 -20.02
CA GLU A 250 2.95 3.76 -21.03
C GLU A 250 1.57 3.62 -20.41
N ALA A 251 0.63 4.45 -20.88
CA ALA A 251 -0.76 4.37 -20.49
C ALA A 251 -1.67 4.80 -21.63
N GLY A 252 -2.94 4.41 -21.57
CA GLY A 252 -3.88 4.76 -22.61
C GLY A 252 -5.33 4.54 -22.23
N LEU A 253 -6.20 4.99 -23.12
CA LEU A 253 -7.63 4.77 -23.08
C LEU A 253 -8.02 3.92 -24.28
N ALA A 254 -8.35 2.67 -24.04
CA ALA A 254 -8.91 1.78 -25.03
C ALA A 254 -10.44 1.75 -24.94
N LEU A 255 -11.10 1.54 -26.07
CA LEU A 255 -12.54 1.30 -26.12
C LEU A 255 -12.77 -0.19 -26.41
N ARG A 256 -13.37 -0.89 -25.46
CA ARG A 256 -13.78 -2.28 -25.68
C ARG A 256 -15.15 -2.36 -26.32
N ARG A 257 -15.41 -3.44 -27.04
CA ARG A 257 -16.76 -3.78 -27.48
C ARG A 257 -17.56 -4.23 -26.26
N LEU A 258 -18.74 -3.65 -26.09
CA LEU A 258 -19.62 -3.95 -24.98
C LEU A 258 -20.71 -4.92 -25.42
N GLY A 259 -20.89 -5.99 -24.69
CA GLY A 259 -21.98 -6.94 -24.85
C GLY A 259 -23.27 -6.39 -24.25
N VAL A 260 -24.31 -6.20 -25.07
CA VAL A 260 -25.61 -5.69 -24.65
C VAL A 260 -26.69 -6.72 -24.96
N ASP A 261 -27.45 -7.09 -23.91
CA ASP A 261 -28.67 -7.88 -24.03
C ASP A 261 -29.87 -6.93 -24.17
N TYR A 262 -30.53 -6.96 -25.31
CA TYR A 262 -31.67 -6.07 -25.58
C TYR A 262 -32.78 -6.77 -26.33
N PRO A 263 -34.06 -6.37 -26.16
CA PRO A 263 -35.18 -6.81 -26.96
C PRO A 263 -34.96 -6.56 -28.45
N ARG A 264 -35.26 -7.54 -29.28
CA ARG A 264 -35.08 -7.43 -30.75
C ARG A 264 -36.11 -6.47 -31.35
N LEU A 265 -35.90 -5.19 -31.15
CA LEU A 265 -36.68 -4.09 -31.69
C LEU A 265 -35.84 -3.33 -32.71
N PRO A 266 -36.36 -3.03 -33.94
CA PRO A 266 -35.57 -2.35 -34.98
C PRO A 266 -34.90 -1.03 -34.55
N ALA A 267 -35.56 -0.27 -33.67
CA ALA A 267 -35.00 0.95 -33.15
C ALA A 267 -33.80 0.71 -32.23
N LEU A 268 -33.87 -0.30 -31.35
CA LEU A 268 -32.76 -0.67 -30.46
C LEU A 268 -31.61 -1.32 -31.25
N GLU A 269 -31.91 -2.17 -32.23
CA GLU A 269 -30.89 -2.74 -33.12
C GLU A 269 -30.09 -1.67 -33.86
N ARG A 270 -30.79 -0.64 -34.42
CA ARG A 270 -30.14 0.52 -35.05
C ARG A 270 -29.27 1.29 -34.05
N LEU A 271 -29.82 1.59 -32.88
CA LEU A 271 -29.13 2.32 -31.82
C LEU A 271 -27.84 1.59 -31.38
N PHE A 272 -27.92 0.31 -31.01
CA PHE A 272 -26.76 -0.42 -30.51
C PHE A 272 -25.74 -0.72 -31.61
N ARG A 273 -26.15 -0.89 -32.84
CA ARG A 273 -25.23 -0.94 -34.00
C ARG A 273 -24.49 0.40 -34.17
N LEU A 274 -25.17 1.52 -34.08
CA LEU A 274 -24.57 2.86 -34.15
C LEU A 274 -23.55 3.04 -33.02
N LEU A 275 -23.87 2.60 -31.82
CA LEU A 275 -23.00 2.68 -30.66
C LEU A 275 -21.88 1.62 -30.65
N GLY A 276 -21.80 0.74 -31.66
CA GLY A 276 -20.76 -0.30 -31.75
C GLY A 276 -20.86 -1.36 -30.64
N ALA A 277 -22.04 -1.58 -30.08
CA ALA A 277 -22.31 -2.66 -29.15
C ALA A 277 -22.51 -3.99 -29.89
N THR A 278 -22.20 -5.09 -29.23
CA THR A 278 -22.41 -6.46 -29.70
C THR A 278 -23.44 -7.17 -28.83
N PRO A 279 -24.15 -8.18 -29.34
CA PRO A 279 -24.97 -9.01 -28.46
C PRO A 279 -24.15 -9.65 -27.34
N GLY A 280 -24.62 -9.53 -26.08
CA GLY A 280 -23.94 -10.04 -24.89
C GLY A 280 -24.65 -9.65 -23.61
N GLU A 281 -24.16 -10.06 -22.46
CA GLU A 281 -24.86 -9.95 -21.18
C GLU A 281 -24.24 -8.92 -20.20
N GLU A 282 -23.31 -8.10 -20.63
CA GLU A 282 -22.62 -7.14 -19.74
C GLU A 282 -23.54 -5.99 -19.32
N VAL A 283 -24.41 -5.53 -20.23
CA VAL A 283 -25.45 -4.53 -19.98
C VAL A 283 -26.79 -5.10 -20.43
N GLN A 284 -27.83 -4.88 -19.64
CA GLN A 284 -29.19 -5.30 -20.00
C GLN A 284 -30.04 -4.10 -20.39
N VAL A 285 -30.90 -4.31 -21.40
CA VAL A 285 -31.98 -3.39 -21.76
C VAL A 285 -33.31 -4.10 -21.49
N ARG A 286 -34.13 -3.51 -20.65
CA ARG A 286 -35.42 -4.08 -20.25
C ARG A 286 -36.53 -3.09 -20.55
N ILE A 287 -37.67 -3.63 -20.97
CA ILE A 287 -38.92 -2.86 -21.06
C ILE A 287 -39.73 -3.21 -19.81
N GLY A 288 -39.91 -2.22 -18.94
CA GLY A 288 -40.62 -2.42 -17.66
C GLY A 288 -40.29 -1.34 -16.64
N VAL A 289 -41.00 -1.38 -15.54
CA VAL A 289 -40.75 -0.49 -14.39
C VAL A 289 -39.75 -1.23 -13.47
N PRO A 290 -38.62 -0.59 -13.08
CA PRO A 290 -37.70 -1.24 -12.17
C PRO A 290 -38.25 -1.32 -10.75
N GLU A 291 -38.14 -2.51 -10.15
CA GLU A 291 -38.60 -2.81 -8.78
C GLU A 291 -37.53 -2.55 -7.72
N GLY A 292 -36.32 -2.20 -8.13
CA GLY A 292 -35.19 -1.91 -7.25
C GLY A 292 -33.93 -1.54 -8.03
N PRO A 293 -32.77 -1.38 -7.34
CA PRO A 293 -31.50 -1.17 -7.99
C PRO A 293 -31.10 -2.43 -8.79
N PRO A 294 -30.58 -2.29 -10.02
CA PRO A 294 -30.20 -3.43 -10.82
C PRO A 294 -28.93 -4.12 -10.28
N ALA A 295 -28.91 -5.45 -10.35
CA ALA A 295 -27.75 -6.25 -9.97
C ALA A 295 -26.57 -6.14 -10.98
N ARG A 296 -26.84 -5.68 -12.18
CA ARG A 296 -25.87 -5.40 -13.26
C ARG A 296 -26.27 -4.15 -14.02
N PRO A 297 -25.37 -3.50 -14.76
CA PRO A 297 -25.70 -2.31 -15.53
C PRO A 297 -26.95 -2.52 -16.40
N SER A 298 -27.97 -1.69 -16.22
CA SER A 298 -29.26 -1.90 -16.88
C SER A 298 -29.91 -0.59 -17.35
N LEU A 299 -30.35 -0.61 -18.59
CA LEU A 299 -31.18 0.45 -19.16
C LEU A 299 -32.63 -0.02 -19.16
N TYR A 300 -33.50 0.69 -18.47
CA TYR A 300 -34.93 0.44 -18.46
C TYR A 300 -35.67 1.44 -19.33
N LEU A 301 -36.60 0.94 -20.15
CA LEU A 301 -37.54 1.71 -20.94
C LEU A 301 -38.94 1.47 -20.41
N ALA A 302 -39.65 2.52 -20.10
CA ALA A 302 -41.02 2.38 -19.62
C ALA A 302 -41.91 1.68 -20.66
N PRO A 303 -42.82 0.80 -20.24
CA PRO A 303 -43.76 0.13 -21.16
C PRO A 303 -44.78 1.12 -21.74
N SER A 304 -45.11 2.16 -20.99
CA SER A 304 -46.02 3.24 -21.35
C SER A 304 -45.65 4.51 -20.59
N GLY A 305 -46.22 5.62 -20.97
CA GLY A 305 -46.03 6.88 -20.28
C GLY A 305 -47.34 7.70 -20.25
N GLY A 306 -47.37 8.71 -19.39
CA GLY A 306 -48.46 9.68 -19.31
C GLY A 306 -48.49 10.65 -20.50
N SER A 307 -49.27 11.71 -20.40
CA SER A 307 -49.26 12.81 -21.40
C SER A 307 -47.91 13.52 -21.40
N PRO A 308 -47.35 13.85 -22.60
CA PRO A 308 -46.05 14.51 -22.66
C PRO A 308 -46.05 15.88 -21.98
N THR A 309 -45.15 16.04 -21.02
CA THR A 309 -44.93 17.29 -20.28
C THR A 309 -43.53 17.85 -20.56
N PRO A 310 -43.34 19.19 -20.54
CA PRO A 310 -42.04 19.79 -20.81
C PRO A 310 -41.04 19.46 -19.71
N VAL A 311 -39.76 19.26 -20.09
CA VAL A 311 -38.66 19.19 -19.17
C VAL A 311 -38.31 20.57 -18.66
N LEU A 312 -38.48 20.82 -17.36
CA LEU A 312 -38.25 22.12 -16.73
C LEU A 312 -36.94 22.18 -15.94
N LEU A 313 -36.52 21.07 -15.36
CA LEU A 313 -35.31 20.97 -14.54
C LEU A 313 -34.48 19.75 -14.96
N THR A 314 -33.16 19.92 -14.92
CA THR A 314 -32.20 18.82 -15.09
C THR A 314 -31.16 18.86 -13.97
N ALA A 315 -30.87 17.71 -13.38
CA ALA A 315 -29.78 17.57 -12.40
C ALA A 315 -28.41 17.66 -13.10
N PRO A 316 -27.42 18.33 -12.52
CA PRO A 316 -26.04 18.27 -13.03
C PRO A 316 -25.50 16.83 -12.86
N HIS A 317 -25.40 16.10 -13.97
CA HIS A 317 -24.96 14.70 -13.93
C HIS A 317 -24.22 14.34 -15.22
N PRO A 318 -23.14 13.51 -15.17
CA PRO A 318 -22.36 13.09 -16.34
C PRO A 318 -23.20 12.44 -17.45
N LEU A 319 -24.30 11.77 -17.10
CA LEU A 319 -25.24 11.20 -18.08
C LEU A 319 -25.88 12.24 -18.98
N LEU A 320 -25.97 13.48 -18.54
CA LEU A 320 -26.57 14.60 -19.31
C LEU A 320 -25.50 15.45 -20.01
N GLU A 321 -24.23 15.05 -20.02
CA GLU A 321 -23.17 15.77 -20.72
C GLU A 321 -23.49 15.87 -22.23
N GLY A 322 -23.61 17.08 -22.74
CA GLY A 322 -23.98 17.35 -24.16
C GLY A 322 -25.42 17.01 -24.53
N VAL A 323 -26.27 16.60 -23.58
CA VAL A 323 -27.66 16.23 -23.80
C VAL A 323 -28.56 17.47 -23.56
N ALA A 324 -29.17 17.98 -24.60
CA ALA A 324 -30.12 19.11 -24.50
C ALA A 324 -31.54 18.57 -24.23
N LEU A 325 -32.02 18.69 -23.00
CA LEU A 325 -33.34 18.19 -22.57
C LEU A 325 -34.32 19.32 -22.26
N LEU A 326 -33.84 20.49 -21.86
CA LEU A 326 -34.72 21.61 -21.48
C LEU A 326 -35.65 22.01 -22.61
N GLY A 327 -36.96 22.05 -22.34
CA GLY A 327 -37.99 22.33 -23.31
C GLY A 327 -38.45 21.12 -24.12
N GLU A 328 -37.79 19.98 -24.10
CA GLU A 328 -38.30 18.74 -24.69
C GLU A 328 -39.56 18.30 -23.97
N ARG A 329 -40.49 17.72 -24.71
CA ARG A 329 -41.75 17.17 -24.14
C ARG A 329 -41.63 15.66 -24.09
N LEU A 330 -41.63 15.11 -22.86
CA LEU A 330 -41.49 13.68 -22.60
C LEU A 330 -42.68 13.17 -21.79
N PRO A 331 -43.18 11.97 -22.09
CA PRO A 331 -44.19 11.34 -21.26
C PRO A 331 -43.54 10.87 -19.96
N PRO A 332 -44.08 11.22 -18.77
CA PRO A 332 -43.53 10.72 -17.52
C PRO A 332 -43.68 9.21 -17.46
N PRO A 333 -42.57 8.48 -17.19
CA PRO A 333 -42.65 7.07 -16.94
C PRO A 333 -43.28 6.81 -15.58
N PRO A 334 -43.89 5.62 -15.35
CA PRO A 334 -44.31 5.21 -14.03
C PRO A 334 -43.16 5.30 -13.03
N ARG A 335 -43.46 5.76 -11.79
CA ARG A 335 -42.41 5.96 -10.78
C ARG A 335 -41.70 4.64 -10.44
N PRO A 336 -40.36 4.56 -10.50
CA PRO A 336 -39.61 3.38 -10.13
C PRO A 336 -39.61 3.14 -8.62
N GLN A 337 -39.44 1.90 -8.19
CA GLN A 337 -39.31 1.54 -6.78
C GLN A 337 -37.83 1.55 -6.35
N GLY A 338 -37.55 1.98 -5.10
CA GLY A 338 -36.19 1.98 -4.55
C GLY A 338 -35.42 3.29 -4.69
N PRO A 339 -34.07 3.27 -4.66
CA PRO A 339 -33.22 4.48 -4.53
C PRO A 339 -32.98 5.20 -5.86
N TRP A 340 -34.00 5.30 -6.71
CA TRP A 340 -33.93 6.03 -7.96
C TRP A 340 -34.05 7.54 -7.75
N ARG A 341 -33.19 8.30 -8.41
CA ARG A 341 -33.18 9.77 -8.36
C ARG A 341 -33.58 10.33 -9.72
N ALA A 342 -34.38 11.39 -9.73
CA ALA A 342 -34.73 12.07 -10.97
C ALA A 342 -33.52 12.81 -11.56
N LEU A 343 -33.26 12.61 -12.84
CA LEU A 343 -32.29 13.36 -13.66
C LEU A 343 -32.92 14.54 -14.36
N ALA A 344 -34.21 14.41 -14.74
CA ALA A 344 -34.99 15.45 -15.36
C ALA A 344 -36.40 15.44 -14.77
N GLU A 345 -36.94 16.64 -14.56
CA GLU A 345 -38.25 16.84 -13.96
C GLU A 345 -39.08 17.79 -14.84
N GLY A 346 -40.36 17.50 -14.90
CA GLY A 346 -41.34 18.32 -15.56
C GLY A 346 -42.17 19.15 -14.61
N GLU A 347 -43.40 19.49 -15.01
CA GLU A 347 -44.39 20.23 -14.21
C GLU A 347 -44.65 19.47 -12.88
N GLU A 348 -44.90 20.23 -11.80
CA GLU A 348 -45.19 19.70 -10.47
C GLU A 348 -44.11 18.75 -9.88
N GLY A 349 -42.86 18.83 -10.41
CA GLY A 349 -41.76 17.97 -9.95
C GLY A 349 -41.89 16.50 -10.36
N VAL A 350 -42.66 16.22 -11.41
CA VAL A 350 -42.79 14.87 -11.96
C VAL A 350 -41.51 14.46 -12.64
N GLY A 351 -40.88 13.37 -12.15
CA GLY A 351 -39.62 12.83 -12.74
C GLY A 351 -39.88 12.24 -14.12
N LEU A 352 -39.02 12.62 -15.08
CA LEU A 352 -39.10 12.23 -16.49
C LEU A 352 -37.99 11.24 -16.86
N LEU A 353 -36.84 11.31 -16.21
CA LEU A 353 -35.73 10.37 -16.33
C LEU A 353 -35.22 10.08 -14.93
N TYR A 354 -34.83 8.85 -14.68
CA TYR A 354 -34.31 8.43 -13.38
C TYR A 354 -32.99 7.67 -13.53
N PHE A 355 -32.16 7.78 -12.52
CA PHE A 355 -30.91 7.00 -12.43
C PHE A 355 -30.71 6.43 -11.03
N THR A 356 -29.90 5.38 -10.97
CA THR A 356 -29.31 4.81 -9.76
C THR A 356 -27.94 4.26 -10.13
N GLU A 357 -27.17 3.79 -9.16
CA GLU A 357 -25.90 3.14 -9.45
C GLU A 357 -26.13 1.91 -10.38
N GLY A 358 -25.53 1.95 -11.56
CA GLY A 358 -25.70 0.91 -12.60
C GLY A 358 -27.06 0.93 -13.32
N GLY A 359 -27.96 1.87 -13.06
CA GLY A 359 -29.29 1.92 -13.68
C GLY A 359 -29.67 3.26 -14.32
N LEU A 360 -30.25 3.22 -15.50
CA LEU A 360 -30.89 4.34 -16.17
C LEU A 360 -32.32 3.97 -16.56
N TYR A 361 -33.30 4.72 -16.11
CA TYR A 361 -34.70 4.50 -16.42
C TYR A 361 -35.29 5.67 -17.20
N LEU A 362 -35.83 5.38 -18.37
CA LEU A 362 -36.25 6.33 -19.39
C LEU A 362 -37.74 6.16 -19.73
N PRO A 363 -38.38 7.16 -20.38
CA PRO A 363 -39.66 7.01 -21.02
C PRO A 363 -39.71 5.86 -22.03
N SER A 364 -40.87 5.59 -22.58
CA SER A 364 -41.07 4.55 -23.56
C SER A 364 -40.22 4.74 -24.81
N LEU A 365 -39.79 3.64 -25.44
CA LEU A 365 -39.00 3.66 -26.67
C LEU A 365 -39.70 4.47 -27.79
N SER A 366 -41.02 4.37 -27.93
CA SER A 366 -41.80 5.12 -28.93
C SER A 366 -41.69 6.63 -28.74
N ALA A 367 -41.51 7.12 -27.52
CA ALA A 367 -41.32 8.52 -27.23
C ALA A 367 -39.88 9.01 -27.48
N LEU A 368 -38.91 8.10 -27.51
CA LEU A 368 -37.48 8.43 -27.53
C LEU A 368 -36.78 8.13 -28.86
N GLN A 369 -37.24 7.12 -29.61
CA GLN A 369 -36.52 6.59 -30.78
C GLN A 369 -36.18 7.63 -31.86
N ASP A 370 -36.98 8.66 -32.01
CA ASP A 370 -36.80 9.72 -33.00
C ASP A 370 -36.19 11.00 -32.39
N ARG A 371 -35.77 10.97 -31.12
CA ARG A 371 -35.18 12.13 -30.43
C ARG A 371 -33.67 12.13 -30.60
N PRO A 372 -33.08 13.26 -31.04
CA PRO A 372 -31.63 13.34 -31.30
C PRO A 372 -30.78 13.15 -30.05
N PHE A 373 -31.30 13.48 -28.86
CA PHE A 373 -30.58 13.29 -27.60
C PHE A 373 -30.53 11.85 -27.10
N PHE A 374 -31.43 10.98 -27.55
CA PHE A 374 -31.53 9.60 -27.06
C PHE A 374 -30.27 8.77 -27.30
N PRO A 375 -29.67 8.72 -28.50
CA PRO A 375 -28.42 8.04 -28.73
C PRO A 375 -27.29 8.55 -27.84
N LEU A 376 -27.22 9.87 -27.62
CA LEU A 376 -26.17 10.46 -26.78
C LEU A 376 -26.36 10.11 -25.30
N LEU A 377 -27.59 10.15 -24.80
CA LEU A 377 -27.91 9.75 -23.44
C LEU A 377 -27.55 8.28 -23.17
N VAL A 378 -27.89 7.39 -24.10
CA VAL A 378 -27.53 5.96 -24.01
C VAL A 378 -26.01 5.78 -24.15
N TYR A 379 -25.34 6.53 -25.02
CA TYR A 379 -23.88 6.53 -25.12
C TYR A 379 -23.22 6.92 -23.78
N ASN A 380 -23.68 8.00 -23.16
CA ASN A 380 -23.16 8.47 -21.87
C ASN A 380 -23.37 7.42 -20.76
N PHE A 381 -24.49 6.71 -20.78
CA PHE A 381 -24.73 5.58 -19.87
C PHE A 381 -23.77 4.41 -20.10
N LEU A 382 -23.48 4.07 -21.35
CA LEU A 382 -22.61 2.93 -21.71
C LEU A 382 -21.12 3.26 -21.59
N ARG A 383 -20.75 4.55 -21.67
CA ARG A 383 -19.36 5.03 -21.69
C ARG A 383 -18.50 4.48 -20.58
N PRO A 384 -18.87 4.49 -19.28
CA PRO A 384 -18.05 3.95 -18.19
C PRO A 384 -17.75 2.46 -18.33
N TYR A 385 -18.62 1.72 -19.00
CA TYR A 385 -18.47 0.26 -19.21
C TYR A 385 -17.65 -0.09 -20.45
N ARG A 386 -17.45 0.86 -21.36
CA ARG A 386 -16.66 0.70 -22.60
C ARG A 386 -15.22 1.14 -22.45
N GLU A 387 -14.96 2.12 -21.61
CA GLU A 387 -13.63 2.69 -21.41
C GLU A 387 -12.77 1.77 -20.54
N VAL A 388 -11.62 1.37 -21.08
CA VAL A 388 -10.63 0.58 -20.37
C VAL A 388 -9.35 1.39 -20.26
N LYS A 389 -8.95 1.74 -19.06
CA LYS A 389 -7.66 2.35 -18.79
C LYS A 389 -6.60 1.25 -18.82
N VAL A 390 -5.58 1.42 -19.65
CA VAL A 390 -4.49 0.46 -19.84
C VAL A 390 -3.21 1.09 -19.33
N GLY A 391 -2.37 0.32 -18.66
CA GLY A 391 -1.03 0.73 -18.22
C GLY A 391 -1.01 1.73 -17.06
N LEU A 392 -2.15 2.25 -16.60
CA LEU A 392 -2.20 3.27 -15.56
C LEU A 392 -1.94 2.65 -14.18
N LEU A 393 -0.96 3.19 -13.46
CA LEU A 393 -0.68 2.93 -12.05
C LEU A 393 -1.43 3.91 -11.14
N ALA A 394 -1.48 3.64 -9.84
CA ALA A 394 -1.92 4.62 -8.87
C ALA A 394 -0.93 5.80 -8.81
N PRO A 395 -1.39 7.04 -8.61
CA PRO A 395 -0.49 8.20 -8.56
C PRO A 395 0.62 8.11 -7.51
N GLU A 396 0.35 7.43 -6.40
CA GLU A 396 1.29 7.18 -5.32
C GLU A 396 2.47 6.32 -5.77
N GLU A 397 2.22 5.34 -6.64
CA GLU A 397 3.25 4.46 -7.21
C GLU A 397 4.21 5.22 -8.13
N THR A 398 3.66 6.10 -8.99
CA THR A 398 4.43 6.94 -9.91
C THR A 398 5.29 7.99 -9.19
N LEU A 399 4.77 8.56 -8.09
CA LEU A 399 5.50 9.58 -7.32
C LEU A 399 6.64 9.00 -6.47
N LEU A 400 6.83 7.70 -6.48
CA LEU A 400 7.88 6.97 -5.78
C LEU A 400 8.01 7.37 -4.30
N PRO A 401 7.30 6.71 -3.41
CA PRO A 401 7.34 7.03 -2.00
C PRO A 401 8.75 6.91 -1.44
N THR A 402 9.01 7.66 -0.37
CA THR A 402 10.30 7.64 0.33
C THR A 402 10.12 6.92 1.66
N PRO A 403 10.93 5.89 1.95
CA PRO A 403 10.79 5.12 3.16
C PRO A 403 11.25 5.91 4.40
N GLU A 404 10.68 5.56 5.53
CA GLU A 404 11.12 6.01 6.84
C GLU A 404 12.28 5.14 7.37
N LYS A 405 12.76 5.48 8.59
CA LYS A 405 13.82 4.72 9.24
C LYS A 405 13.35 3.32 9.61
N SER A 406 14.06 2.30 9.12
CA SER A 406 13.79 0.89 9.42
C SER A 406 13.92 0.56 10.91
N PHE A 407 13.07 -0.33 11.38
CA PHE A 407 13.14 -0.91 12.72
C PHE A 407 12.73 -2.39 12.67
N LEU A 408 13.29 -3.19 13.56
CA LEU A 408 12.96 -4.61 13.66
C LEU A 408 12.24 -4.90 14.97
N PRO A 409 11.41 -5.93 15.03
CA PRO A 409 10.76 -6.32 16.27
C PRO A 409 11.82 -6.73 17.29
N LYS A 410 11.65 -6.29 18.54
CA LYS A 410 12.45 -6.79 19.63
C LYS A 410 12.12 -8.28 19.79
N GLY A 411 13.15 -9.13 19.75
CA GLY A 411 12.97 -10.56 20.00
C GLY A 411 12.26 -10.77 21.35
N GLN A 412 11.38 -11.75 21.42
CA GLN A 412 10.83 -12.16 22.71
C GLN A 412 12.00 -12.65 23.58
N GLY A 413 12.23 -11.94 24.67
CA GLY A 413 13.25 -12.32 25.65
C GLY A 413 13.01 -13.71 26.22
N GLY A 414 13.95 -14.25 26.86
CA GLY A 414 13.84 -15.58 27.49
C GLY A 414 15.11 -15.99 28.18
N ALA A 415 16.24 -15.38 27.80
CA ALA A 415 17.54 -15.67 28.44
C ALA A 415 17.72 -14.93 29.76
N GLY A 416 17.02 -13.82 30.01
CA GLY A 416 17.21 -12.96 31.17
C GLY A 416 17.05 -13.70 32.48
N ARG A 417 16.03 -14.58 32.59
CA ARG A 417 15.84 -15.42 33.79
C ARG A 417 17.00 -16.40 34.04
N TYR A 418 17.58 -16.98 32.99
CA TYR A 418 18.71 -17.88 33.11
C TYR A 418 19.99 -17.12 33.43
N LEU A 419 20.20 -15.95 32.86
CA LEU A 419 21.30 -15.05 33.18
C LEU A 419 21.20 -14.54 34.61
N ALA A 420 20.01 -14.20 35.10
CA ALA A 420 19.79 -13.81 36.50
C ALA A 420 20.09 -14.98 37.48
N LEU A 421 19.64 -16.21 37.14
CA LEU A 421 19.98 -17.40 37.93
C LEU A 421 21.49 -17.67 37.94
N LEU A 422 22.15 -17.55 36.79
CA LEU A 422 23.60 -17.71 36.69
C LEU A 422 24.33 -16.62 37.51
N ALA A 423 23.87 -15.36 37.47
CA ALA A 423 24.41 -14.31 38.31
C ALA A 423 24.27 -14.61 39.80
N ALA A 424 23.10 -15.13 40.22
CA ALA A 424 22.86 -15.54 41.61
C ALA A 424 23.76 -16.70 42.04
N LEU A 425 24.00 -17.71 41.17
CA LEU A 425 24.94 -18.81 41.41
C LEU A 425 26.39 -18.32 41.57
N VAL A 426 26.82 -17.38 40.74
CA VAL A 426 28.14 -16.76 40.82
C VAL A 426 28.31 -16.01 42.15
N LEU A 427 27.27 -15.27 42.59
CA LEU A 427 27.28 -14.60 43.91
C LEU A 427 27.32 -15.59 45.07
N LEU A 428 26.56 -16.68 44.97
CA LEU A 428 26.58 -17.76 45.97
C LEU A 428 27.97 -18.42 46.06
N LEU A 429 28.58 -18.67 44.92
CA LEU A 429 29.94 -19.21 44.84
C LEU A 429 30.96 -18.25 45.48
N GLU A 430 30.85 -16.93 45.16
CA GLU A 430 31.68 -15.91 45.82
C GLU A 430 31.51 -15.94 47.35
N ALA A 431 30.26 -15.98 47.80
CA ALA A 431 29.95 -16.01 49.22
C ALA A 431 30.51 -17.28 49.94
N LEU A 432 30.45 -18.44 49.28
CA LEU A 432 30.97 -19.70 49.80
C LEU A 432 32.50 -19.73 49.86
N LEU A 433 33.16 -19.27 48.79
CA LEU A 433 34.64 -19.28 48.70
C LEU A 433 35.30 -18.23 49.60
N PHE A 434 34.62 -17.13 49.89
CA PHE A 434 35.19 -16.01 50.66
C PHE A 434 34.44 -15.72 51.98
N ARG A 435 33.61 -16.68 52.45
CA ARG A 435 32.95 -16.60 53.75
C ARG A 435 34.03 -16.68 54.86
N ARG A 436 34.38 -15.53 55.41
CA ARG A 436 35.14 -15.38 56.66
C ARG A 436 34.40 -14.51 57.64
#